data_931f6e60775feeeb83f6d6d7dc7691d1
#
_entry.id   931f6e60775feeeb83f6d6d7dc7691d1
#
_cell.length_a   1.000
_cell.length_b   1.000
_cell.length_c   1.000
_cell.angle_alpha   90.00
_cell.angle_beta   90.00
_cell.angle_gamma   90.00
#
_symmetry.space_group_name_H-M   'P 1'
#
loop_
_entity.id
_entity.type
_entity.pdbx_description
1 polymer ?
#
loop_
_entity_poly.entity_id
_entity_poly.type
_entity_poly.pdbx_seq_one_letter_code
_entity_poly.pdbx_strand_id
1 'polypeptide(L)'
;MKKIIIGSLLVLMSLTSFAETPEEKGLAIAVEGDKRGEGFGDSKVKLKMVLVDAKGRETSRDMRVKSMEGKADGGDKSLMIFDTPKDQKGVAMLTFTHKTKSDDQWLYLPALKRVKKISSRNKSGPFVGSEFAFEDISSQEVEKYTYKYLRDEVVDGMDCFVVESDPVDKYSGYTRRVAYIDKQEYRALKIEFYDRKKSLLKTLSNSDYKQYLGKYWYPNLSVMTNHQTGKATRLAYENYEFRVGLKAKAFTKNSLKRAK
;
A
#
# COMPACT_ATOMS: atom_id res chain seq x y z
N MET A 1 78.86 -5.36 -22.02
CA MET A 1 77.78 -5.91 -21.22
C MET A 1 76.81 -4.74 -20.88
N LYS A 2 75.69 -4.66 -21.62
CA LYS A 2 74.69 -3.61 -21.42
C LYS A 2 73.59 -4.17 -20.50
N LYS A 3 73.40 -3.56 -19.33
CA LYS A 3 72.30 -3.90 -18.41
C LYS A 3 71.02 -3.17 -18.84
N ILE A 4 70.02 -3.95 -19.20
CA ILE A 4 68.67 -3.45 -19.49
C ILE A 4 67.91 -3.43 -18.15
N ILE A 5 67.49 -2.25 -17.70
CA ILE A 5 66.61 -2.06 -16.53
C ILE A 5 65.18 -2.05 -17.07
N ILE A 6 64.41 -3.08 -16.77
CA ILE A 6 62.98 -3.13 -17.07
C ILE A 6 62.23 -2.47 -15.88
N GLY A 7 61.79 -1.24 -16.10
CA GLY A 7 60.90 -0.57 -15.14
C GLY A 7 59.49 -1.10 -15.23
N SER A 8 59.01 -1.81 -14.17
CA SER A 8 57.61 -2.22 -14.06
C SER A 8 56.77 -1.00 -13.71
N LEU A 9 55.93 -0.57 -14.63
CA LEU A 9 54.91 0.46 -14.44
C LEU A 9 53.70 -0.17 -13.71
N LEU A 10 53.58 0.06 -12.41
CA LEU A 10 52.37 -0.34 -11.62
C LEU A 10 51.25 0.65 -11.94
N VAL A 11 50.26 0.24 -12.74
CA VAL A 11 49.03 0.99 -12.95
C VAL A 11 48.11 0.74 -11.76
N LEU A 12 48.05 1.71 -10.83
CA LEU A 12 46.99 1.74 -9.79
C LEU A 12 45.66 2.06 -10.46
N MET A 13 44.83 1.03 -10.69
CA MET A 13 43.40 1.23 -10.97
C MET A 13 42.71 1.68 -9.67
N SER A 14 42.46 2.97 -9.54
CA SER A 14 41.57 3.50 -8.50
C SER A 14 40.14 3.02 -8.79
N LEU A 15 39.67 2.03 -8.02
CA LEU A 15 38.25 1.66 -7.95
C LEU A 15 37.51 2.84 -7.31
N THR A 16 36.90 3.67 -8.14
CA THR A 16 35.92 4.66 -7.66
C THR A 16 34.69 3.91 -7.22
N SER A 17 34.58 3.63 -5.93
CA SER A 17 33.33 3.20 -5.30
C SER A 17 32.36 4.37 -5.37
N PHE A 18 31.39 4.32 -6.27
CA PHE A 18 30.27 5.24 -6.23
C PHE A 18 29.45 4.92 -4.98
N ALA A 19 29.40 5.83 -4.02
CA ALA A 19 28.51 5.72 -2.88
C ALA A 19 27.06 5.74 -3.41
N GLU A 20 26.23 4.79 -2.94
CA GLU A 20 24.80 4.73 -3.25
C GLU A 20 24.11 6.04 -2.87
N THR A 21 23.36 6.64 -3.77
CA THR A 21 22.60 7.87 -3.51
C THR A 21 21.41 7.60 -2.59
N PRO A 22 20.91 8.61 -1.84
CA PRO A 22 19.68 8.44 -1.05
C PRO A 22 18.47 8.00 -1.89
N GLU A 23 18.40 8.41 -3.14
CA GLU A 23 17.35 8.06 -4.09
C GLU A 23 17.46 6.58 -4.50
N GLU A 24 18.65 6.09 -4.85
CA GLU A 24 18.92 4.69 -5.17
C GLU A 24 18.62 3.79 -3.96
N LYS A 25 19.08 4.16 -2.78
CA LYS A 25 18.82 3.44 -1.53
C LYS A 25 17.32 3.40 -1.22
N GLY A 26 16.61 4.52 -1.34
CA GLY A 26 15.18 4.59 -1.12
C GLY A 26 14.38 3.68 -2.07
N LEU A 27 14.75 3.69 -3.35
CA LEU A 27 14.16 2.81 -4.37
C LEU A 27 14.47 1.33 -4.07
N ALA A 28 15.71 0.98 -3.72
CA ALA A 28 16.10 -0.39 -3.40
C ALA A 28 15.30 -0.94 -2.21
N ILE A 29 15.06 -0.12 -1.16
CA ILE A 29 14.23 -0.50 -0.01
C ILE A 29 12.78 -0.75 -0.45
N ALA A 30 12.21 0.10 -1.30
CA ALA A 30 10.85 -0.06 -1.79
C ALA A 30 10.69 -1.32 -2.65
N VAL A 31 11.65 -1.59 -3.57
CA VAL A 31 11.67 -2.79 -4.42
C VAL A 31 11.79 -4.06 -3.59
N GLU A 32 12.66 -4.08 -2.57
CA GLU A 32 12.79 -5.26 -1.70
C GLU A 32 11.52 -5.50 -0.89
N GLY A 33 10.89 -4.45 -0.37
CA GLY A 33 9.61 -4.54 0.35
C GLY A 33 8.49 -5.13 -0.52
N ASP A 34 8.37 -4.65 -1.77
CA ASP A 34 7.40 -5.14 -2.76
C ASP A 34 7.63 -6.62 -3.08
N LYS A 35 8.87 -6.98 -3.41
CA LYS A 35 9.29 -8.36 -3.72
C LYS A 35 8.98 -9.35 -2.59
N ARG A 36 9.08 -8.94 -1.33
CA ARG A 36 8.73 -9.79 -0.17
C ARG A 36 7.23 -10.07 -0.11
N GLY A 37 6.40 -9.16 -0.61
CA GLY A 37 4.96 -9.32 -0.72
C GLY A 37 4.50 -10.22 -1.88
N GLU A 38 5.34 -10.45 -2.88
CA GLU A 38 4.98 -11.21 -4.09
C GLU A 38 4.91 -12.72 -3.87
N GLY A 39 4.01 -13.38 -4.62
CA GLY A 39 3.89 -14.83 -4.69
C GLY A 39 2.84 -15.41 -3.74
N PHE A 40 1.97 -14.58 -3.13
CA PHE A 40 0.87 -15.06 -2.28
C PHE A 40 -0.25 -15.75 -3.10
N GLY A 41 -0.39 -15.39 -4.39
CA GLY A 41 -1.33 -15.97 -5.35
C GLY A 41 -2.73 -15.38 -5.22
N ASP A 42 -3.53 -15.86 -4.29
CA ASP A 42 -4.84 -15.31 -3.96
C ASP A 42 -5.15 -15.41 -2.48
N SER A 43 -6.08 -14.57 -2.02
CA SER A 43 -6.48 -14.55 -0.62
C SER A 43 -7.93 -14.13 -0.41
N LYS A 44 -8.45 -14.48 0.77
CA LYS A 44 -9.68 -13.94 1.37
C LYS A 44 -9.37 -13.48 2.78
N VAL A 45 -10.03 -12.41 3.20
CA VAL A 45 -9.92 -11.90 4.57
C VAL A 45 -11.25 -11.26 4.98
N LYS A 46 -11.61 -11.42 6.26
CA LYS A 46 -12.66 -10.63 6.88
C LYS A 46 -12.06 -9.35 7.42
N LEU A 47 -12.76 -8.25 7.25
CA LEU A 47 -12.29 -6.93 7.63
C LEU A 47 -13.38 -6.19 8.40
N LYS A 48 -13.06 -5.76 9.62
CA LYS A 48 -13.90 -4.85 10.39
C LYS A 48 -13.32 -3.45 10.28
N MET A 49 -14.11 -2.52 9.75
CA MET A 49 -13.78 -1.10 9.69
C MET A 49 -14.55 -0.37 10.78
N VAL A 50 -13.85 0.38 11.63
CA VAL A 50 -14.45 1.24 12.64
C VAL A 50 -14.08 2.68 12.33
N LEU A 51 -15.08 3.51 12.05
CA LEU A 51 -14.95 4.96 11.85
C LEU A 51 -15.11 5.63 13.20
N VAL A 52 -14.16 6.49 13.55
CA VAL A 52 -14.16 7.27 14.80
C VAL A 52 -14.25 8.74 14.43
N ASP A 53 -15.29 9.43 14.89
CA ASP A 53 -15.42 10.87 14.65
C ASP A 53 -14.57 11.69 15.66
N ALA A 54 -14.50 13.02 15.46
CA ALA A 54 -13.71 13.91 16.30
C ALA A 54 -14.18 13.96 17.78
N LYS A 55 -15.36 13.40 18.09
CA LYS A 55 -15.90 13.29 19.46
C LYS A 55 -15.73 11.88 20.04
N GLY A 56 -15.02 10.99 19.34
CA GLY A 56 -14.79 9.61 19.76
C GLY A 56 -15.98 8.66 19.52
N ARG A 57 -17.03 9.07 18.82
CA ARG A 57 -18.17 8.18 18.51
C ARG A 57 -17.79 7.22 17.39
N GLU A 58 -18.18 5.96 17.55
CA GLU A 58 -17.79 4.89 16.64
C GLU A 58 -18.96 4.40 15.79
N THR A 59 -18.65 4.08 14.53
CA THR A 59 -19.55 3.37 13.62
C THR A 59 -18.76 2.23 12.98
N SER A 60 -19.28 0.99 13.05
CA SER A 60 -18.60 -0.18 12.52
C SER A 60 -19.23 -0.72 11.24
N ARG A 61 -18.41 -1.37 10.43
CA ARG A 61 -18.79 -2.05 9.19
C ARG A 61 -18.02 -3.35 9.09
N ASP A 62 -18.70 -4.45 8.78
CA ASP A 62 -18.05 -5.71 8.47
C ASP A 62 -17.98 -5.88 6.97
N MET A 63 -16.86 -6.39 6.49
CA MET A 63 -16.56 -6.52 5.07
C MET A 63 -15.83 -7.83 4.81
N ARG A 64 -15.92 -8.29 3.57
CA ARG A 64 -15.11 -9.39 3.03
C ARG A 64 -14.27 -8.86 1.89
N VAL A 65 -13.00 -9.23 1.89
CA VAL A 65 -12.07 -8.87 0.81
C VAL A 65 -11.58 -10.16 0.15
N LYS A 66 -11.55 -10.14 -1.18
CA LYS A 66 -10.88 -11.14 -2.02
C LYS A 66 -9.80 -10.44 -2.79
N SER A 67 -8.62 -11.01 -2.84
CA SER A 67 -7.50 -10.50 -3.61
C SER A 67 -6.90 -11.58 -4.47
N MET A 68 -6.39 -11.21 -5.62
CA MET A 68 -5.68 -12.09 -6.54
C MET A 68 -4.51 -11.32 -7.13
N GLU A 69 -3.33 -11.89 -6.98
CA GLU A 69 -2.10 -11.36 -7.51
C GLU A 69 -2.12 -11.31 -9.03
N GLY A 70 -1.57 -10.23 -9.59
CA GLY A 70 -1.40 -10.07 -11.02
C GLY A 70 -0.35 -11.03 -11.58
N LYS A 71 -0.45 -11.33 -12.88
CA LYS A 71 0.58 -12.09 -13.58
C LYS A 71 1.51 -11.12 -14.30
N ALA A 72 2.82 -11.38 -14.21
CA ALA A 72 3.91 -10.69 -14.93
C ALA A 72 3.73 -9.18 -15.18
N ASP A 73 2.87 -8.77 -16.12
CA ASP A 73 2.65 -7.37 -16.52
C ASP A 73 1.32 -6.79 -16.02
N GLY A 74 0.52 -7.56 -15.27
CA GLY A 74 -0.78 -7.15 -14.76
C GLY A 74 -0.74 -6.90 -13.25
N GLY A 75 -1.25 -5.76 -12.80
CA GLY A 75 -1.42 -5.48 -11.38
C GLY A 75 -2.48 -6.37 -10.72
N ASP A 76 -2.57 -6.28 -9.43
CA ASP A 76 -3.45 -7.05 -8.57
C ASP A 76 -4.94 -6.74 -8.82
N LYS A 77 -5.77 -7.67 -8.43
CA LYS A 77 -7.23 -7.49 -8.43
C LYS A 77 -7.76 -7.70 -7.03
N SER A 78 -8.63 -6.80 -6.61
CA SER A 78 -9.32 -6.94 -5.34
C SER A 78 -10.83 -6.67 -5.48
N LEU A 79 -11.60 -7.39 -4.67
CA LEU A 79 -13.04 -7.20 -4.54
C LEU A 79 -13.38 -7.13 -3.06
N MET A 80 -13.81 -5.96 -2.61
CA MET A 80 -14.27 -5.70 -1.25
C MET A 80 -15.80 -5.62 -1.23
N ILE A 81 -16.45 -6.24 -0.26
CA ILE A 81 -17.91 -6.29 -0.14
C ILE A 81 -18.31 -5.97 1.28
N PHE A 82 -19.22 -5.02 1.46
CA PHE A 82 -19.78 -4.67 2.76
C PHE A 82 -20.91 -5.61 3.14
N ASP A 83 -20.84 -6.19 4.33
CA ASP A 83 -21.85 -7.10 4.87
C ASP A 83 -22.76 -6.38 5.90
N THR A 84 -22.20 -5.44 6.64
CA THR A 84 -22.90 -4.60 7.61
C THR A 84 -22.45 -3.13 7.53
N PRO A 85 -23.25 -2.17 8.04
CA PRO A 85 -24.62 -2.27 8.50
C PRO A 85 -25.62 -2.45 7.34
N LYS A 86 -26.92 -2.60 7.65
CA LYS A 86 -27.97 -2.95 6.65
C LYS A 86 -28.05 -1.96 5.49
N ASP A 87 -27.84 -0.68 5.74
CA ASP A 87 -27.85 0.40 4.73
C ASP A 87 -26.60 0.40 3.83
N GLN A 88 -25.49 -0.24 4.26
CA GLN A 88 -24.27 -0.40 3.49
C GLN A 88 -24.15 -1.81 2.86
N LYS A 89 -25.01 -2.73 3.25
CA LYS A 89 -24.95 -4.12 2.80
C LYS A 89 -24.98 -4.23 1.27
N GLY A 90 -23.98 -4.94 0.72
CA GLY A 90 -23.84 -5.14 -0.73
C GLY A 90 -23.18 -3.97 -1.47
N VAL A 91 -22.80 -2.88 -0.78
CA VAL A 91 -21.83 -1.95 -1.35
C VAL A 91 -20.57 -2.75 -1.65
N ALA A 92 -20.02 -2.60 -2.87
CA ALA A 92 -18.85 -3.37 -3.26
C ALA A 92 -17.89 -2.53 -4.10
N MET A 93 -16.60 -2.74 -3.90
CA MET A 93 -15.55 -2.09 -4.67
C MET A 93 -14.69 -3.14 -5.38
N LEU A 94 -14.49 -2.95 -6.67
CA LEU A 94 -13.58 -3.72 -7.50
C LEU A 94 -12.42 -2.83 -7.88
N THR A 95 -11.21 -3.29 -7.64
CA THR A 95 -9.97 -2.60 -8.02
C THR A 95 -9.11 -3.50 -8.89
N PHE A 96 -8.56 -2.93 -9.96
CA PHE A 96 -7.48 -3.49 -10.76
C PHE A 96 -6.33 -2.50 -10.68
N THR A 97 -5.22 -2.90 -10.07
CA THR A 97 -4.02 -2.07 -10.06
C THR A 97 -3.27 -2.18 -11.38
N HIS A 98 -2.43 -1.23 -11.63
CA HIS A 98 -1.56 -1.18 -12.79
C HIS A 98 -0.22 -0.57 -12.38
N LYS A 99 0.89 -1.12 -12.85
CA LYS A 99 2.23 -0.66 -12.47
C LYS A 99 2.49 0.81 -12.79
N THR A 100 2.15 1.27 -13.98
CA THR A 100 2.54 2.61 -14.45
C THR A 100 1.37 3.56 -14.71
N LYS A 101 0.16 3.06 -14.88
CA LYS A 101 -1.04 3.89 -15.10
C LYS A 101 -1.95 3.91 -13.88
N SER A 102 -2.91 4.82 -13.87
CA SER A 102 -3.91 4.89 -12.80
C SER A 102 -4.72 3.61 -12.71
N ASP A 103 -5.05 3.20 -11.48
CA ASP A 103 -5.87 2.03 -11.20
C ASP A 103 -7.28 2.16 -11.75
N ASP A 104 -7.85 1.04 -12.12
CA ASP A 104 -9.25 0.96 -12.46
C ASP A 104 -10.05 0.57 -11.23
N GLN A 105 -10.89 1.47 -10.75
CA GLN A 105 -11.72 1.27 -9.57
C GLN A 105 -13.20 1.48 -9.90
N TRP A 106 -14.05 0.55 -9.44
CA TRP A 106 -15.50 0.63 -9.60
C TRP A 106 -16.19 0.38 -8.27
N LEU A 107 -17.09 1.30 -7.90
CA LEU A 107 -17.92 1.19 -6.71
C LEU A 107 -19.35 0.86 -7.13
N TYR A 108 -19.91 -0.22 -6.58
CA TYR A 108 -21.31 -0.57 -6.71
C TYR A 108 -22.09 -0.04 -5.51
N LEU A 109 -23.17 0.64 -5.79
CA LEU A 109 -24.10 1.20 -4.80
C LEU A 109 -25.46 0.49 -4.97
N PRO A 110 -25.82 -0.47 -4.10
CA PRO A 110 -27.04 -1.26 -4.21
C PRO A 110 -28.31 -0.40 -4.20
N ALA A 111 -28.37 0.61 -3.34
CA ALA A 111 -29.51 1.52 -3.26
C ALA A 111 -29.81 2.22 -4.60
N LEU A 112 -28.78 2.47 -5.40
CA LEU A 112 -28.91 3.10 -6.73
C LEU A 112 -28.90 2.07 -7.87
N LYS A 113 -28.65 0.79 -7.57
CA LYS A 113 -28.40 -0.30 -8.54
C LYS A 113 -27.36 0.07 -9.61
N ARG A 114 -26.38 0.89 -9.25
CA ARG A 114 -25.40 1.49 -10.18
C ARG A 114 -23.98 1.11 -9.84
N VAL A 115 -23.19 0.86 -10.90
CA VAL A 115 -21.71 0.77 -10.81
C VAL A 115 -21.16 2.12 -11.26
N LYS A 116 -20.41 2.78 -10.39
CA LYS A 116 -19.74 4.05 -10.65
C LYS A 116 -18.24 3.78 -10.81
N LYS A 117 -17.65 4.20 -11.92
CA LYS A 117 -16.19 4.23 -12.07
C LYS A 117 -15.64 5.40 -11.26
N ILE A 118 -14.63 5.14 -10.43
CA ILE A 118 -13.87 6.19 -9.74
C ILE A 118 -12.86 6.72 -10.75
N SER A 119 -12.98 7.99 -11.10
CA SER A 119 -12.02 8.63 -11.99
C SER A 119 -10.71 8.91 -11.27
N SER A 120 -9.59 8.96 -11.99
CA SER A 120 -8.27 9.28 -11.41
C SER A 120 -8.27 10.63 -10.69
N ARG A 121 -9.09 11.59 -11.11
CA ARG A 121 -9.24 12.88 -10.43
C ARG A 121 -9.91 12.79 -9.05
N ASN A 122 -10.69 11.73 -8.81
CA ASN A 122 -11.46 11.53 -7.58
C ASN A 122 -10.83 10.49 -6.65
N LYS A 123 -9.66 9.95 -6.99
CA LYS A 123 -8.99 8.92 -6.17
C LYS A 123 -8.56 9.42 -4.79
N SER A 124 -8.34 10.73 -4.64
CA SER A 124 -8.02 11.38 -3.36
C SER A 124 -9.25 11.58 -2.45
N GLY A 125 -10.46 11.29 -2.93
CA GLY A 125 -11.68 11.37 -2.13
C GLY A 125 -11.78 10.26 -1.09
N PRO A 126 -12.56 10.46 -0.01
CA PRO A 126 -12.69 9.49 1.08
C PRO A 126 -13.38 8.20 0.61
N PHE A 127 -12.82 7.06 0.95
CA PHE A 127 -13.43 5.75 0.69
C PHE A 127 -14.61 5.53 1.62
N VAL A 128 -15.82 5.63 1.08
CA VAL A 128 -17.10 5.39 1.78
C VAL A 128 -17.17 6.11 3.14
N GLY A 129 -16.65 7.34 3.22
CA GLY A 129 -16.67 8.17 4.44
C GLY A 129 -15.64 7.81 5.51
N SER A 130 -14.67 6.93 5.20
CA SER A 130 -13.54 6.64 6.07
C SER A 130 -12.40 7.66 5.88
N GLU A 131 -11.39 7.61 6.74
CA GLU A 131 -10.16 8.41 6.58
C GLU A 131 -9.18 7.81 5.55
N PHE A 132 -9.49 6.64 4.99
CA PHE A 132 -8.80 6.13 3.81
C PHE A 132 -9.35 6.78 2.54
N ALA A 133 -8.48 7.20 1.64
CA ALA A 133 -8.85 7.63 0.30
C ALA A 133 -9.01 6.42 -0.64
N PHE A 134 -9.66 6.57 -1.78
CA PHE A 134 -9.72 5.52 -2.80
C PHE A 134 -8.33 5.07 -3.24
N GLU A 135 -7.35 5.97 -3.27
CA GLU A 135 -5.95 5.65 -3.61
C GLU A 135 -5.23 4.85 -2.51
N ASP A 136 -5.72 4.87 -1.27
CA ASP A 136 -5.13 4.09 -0.17
C ASP A 136 -5.64 2.63 -0.13
N ILE A 137 -6.72 2.34 -0.84
CA ILE A 137 -7.37 1.01 -0.86
C ILE A 137 -6.83 0.09 -1.96
N SER A 138 -5.89 0.56 -2.78
CA SER A 138 -5.23 -0.24 -3.82
C SER A 138 -3.82 -0.64 -3.39
N SER A 139 -3.31 -1.73 -3.99
CA SER A 139 -1.90 -2.10 -3.84
C SER A 139 -1.00 -0.96 -4.29
N GLN A 140 0.10 -0.76 -3.58
CA GLN A 140 1.08 0.28 -3.89
C GLN A 140 2.09 -0.31 -4.86
N GLU A 141 2.12 0.19 -6.08
CA GLU A 141 3.09 -0.21 -7.10
C GLU A 141 4.33 0.68 -6.99
N VAL A 142 5.52 0.09 -7.04
CA VAL A 142 6.79 0.83 -6.87
C VAL A 142 6.94 1.92 -7.93
N GLU A 143 6.54 1.66 -9.16
CA GLU A 143 6.68 2.56 -10.31
C GLU A 143 5.80 3.82 -10.22
N LYS A 144 4.89 3.89 -9.26
CA LYS A 144 3.99 5.05 -9.05
C LYS A 144 4.59 6.15 -8.18
N TYR A 145 5.82 5.97 -7.70
CA TYR A 145 6.47 6.90 -6.79
C TYR A 145 7.94 7.11 -7.16
N THR A 146 8.48 8.27 -6.82
CA THR A 146 9.91 8.45 -6.62
C THR A 146 10.24 8.23 -5.16
N TYR A 147 11.48 7.83 -4.87
CA TYR A 147 11.88 7.44 -3.52
C TYR A 147 13.13 8.17 -3.09
N LYS A 148 13.25 8.39 -1.76
CA LYS A 148 14.46 8.91 -1.14
C LYS A 148 14.60 8.33 0.27
N TYR A 149 15.71 7.68 0.55
CA TYR A 149 16.09 7.33 1.92
C TYR A 149 16.45 8.61 2.70
N LEU A 150 15.84 8.78 3.87
CA LEU A 150 16.10 9.96 4.70
C LEU A 150 17.07 9.67 5.83
N ARG A 151 16.85 8.60 6.61
CA ARG A 151 17.63 8.20 7.79
C ARG A 151 17.18 6.84 8.30
N ASP A 152 17.92 6.37 9.31
CA ASP A 152 17.46 5.29 10.17
C ASP A 152 16.78 5.87 11.43
N GLU A 153 15.78 5.17 11.97
CA GLU A 153 15.08 5.57 13.19
C GLU A 153 14.53 4.34 13.90
N VAL A 154 14.48 4.36 15.24
CA VAL A 154 13.84 3.29 16.02
C VAL A 154 12.36 3.64 16.23
N VAL A 155 11.46 2.75 15.83
CA VAL A 155 10.02 2.88 16.01
C VAL A 155 9.49 1.64 16.74
N ASP A 156 8.83 1.84 17.88
CA ASP A 156 8.30 0.77 18.72
C ASP A 156 9.36 -0.34 19.03
N GLY A 157 10.62 0.08 19.24
CA GLY A 157 11.75 -0.80 19.54
C GLY A 157 12.33 -1.53 18.32
N MET A 158 11.89 -1.24 17.11
CA MET A 158 12.40 -1.84 15.87
C MET A 158 13.22 -0.83 15.06
N ASP A 159 14.41 -1.26 14.60
CA ASP A 159 15.22 -0.48 13.68
C ASP A 159 14.52 -0.34 12.32
N CYS A 160 14.29 0.90 11.89
CA CYS A 160 13.57 1.21 10.66
C CYS A 160 14.42 2.01 9.69
N PHE A 161 14.20 1.77 8.40
CA PHE A 161 14.47 2.75 7.35
C PHE A 161 13.36 3.79 7.35
N VAL A 162 13.71 5.06 7.23
CA VAL A 162 12.76 6.15 6.96
C VAL A 162 12.89 6.54 5.51
N VAL A 163 11.85 6.30 4.73
CA VAL A 163 11.85 6.50 3.27
C VAL A 163 10.74 7.46 2.89
N GLU A 164 11.12 8.55 2.23
CA GLU A 164 10.17 9.46 1.57
C GLU A 164 9.78 8.91 0.21
N SER A 165 8.52 9.06 -0.17
CA SER A 165 8.03 8.69 -1.50
C SER A 165 7.04 9.74 -2.00
N ASP A 166 7.28 10.25 -3.23
CA ASP A 166 6.46 11.26 -3.87
C ASP A 166 5.65 10.63 -5.01
N PRO A 167 4.31 10.76 -5.01
CA PRO A 167 3.49 10.22 -6.09
C PRO A 167 3.81 10.89 -7.43
N VAL A 168 4.00 10.08 -8.50
CA VAL A 168 4.18 10.61 -9.86
C VAL A 168 2.84 11.03 -10.50
N ASP A 169 1.71 10.54 -9.99
CA ASP A 169 0.39 10.91 -10.48
C ASP A 169 -0.05 12.26 -9.93
N LYS A 170 -0.18 13.25 -10.82
CA LYS A 170 -0.63 14.62 -10.48
C LYS A 170 -2.02 14.70 -9.81
N TYR A 171 -2.83 13.64 -9.90
CA TYR A 171 -4.15 13.57 -9.27
C TYR A 171 -4.12 12.96 -7.87
N SER A 172 -2.96 12.55 -7.36
CA SER A 172 -2.83 12.14 -5.96
C SER A 172 -3.28 13.24 -5.01
N GLY A 173 -3.91 12.87 -3.91
CA GLY A 173 -4.21 13.78 -2.80
C GLY A 173 -2.99 14.18 -2.00
N TYR A 174 -1.88 13.49 -2.22
CA TYR A 174 -0.64 13.67 -1.47
C TYR A 174 0.45 14.29 -2.32
N THR A 175 1.30 15.11 -1.67
CA THR A 175 2.55 15.58 -2.25
C THR A 175 3.69 14.63 -1.96
N ARG A 176 3.66 14.01 -0.77
CA ARG A 176 4.66 13.02 -0.33
C ARG A 176 4.08 12.11 0.74
N ARG A 177 4.75 11.00 0.96
CA ARG A 177 4.57 10.09 2.10
C ARG A 177 5.93 9.83 2.73
N VAL A 178 5.95 9.59 4.04
CA VAL A 178 7.15 9.16 4.77
C VAL A 178 6.83 7.85 5.45
N ALA A 179 7.46 6.77 5.01
CA ALA A 179 7.26 5.43 5.53
C ALA A 179 8.40 5.03 6.47
N TYR A 180 8.03 4.41 7.59
CA TYR A 180 8.93 3.82 8.58
C TYR A 180 8.85 2.30 8.41
N ILE A 181 9.90 1.73 7.85
CA ILE A 181 9.95 0.35 7.37
C ILE A 181 10.97 -0.41 8.21
N ASP A 182 10.55 -1.45 8.93
CA ASP A 182 11.48 -2.24 9.71
C ASP A 182 12.53 -2.93 8.82
N LYS A 183 13.77 -2.97 9.31
CA LYS A 183 14.91 -3.43 8.51
C LYS A 183 14.99 -4.95 8.35
N GLN A 184 14.33 -5.71 9.21
CA GLN A 184 14.40 -7.17 9.18
C GLN A 184 13.41 -7.76 8.17
N GLU A 185 12.14 -7.37 8.29
CA GLU A 185 11.05 -7.95 7.51
C GLU A 185 10.46 -6.99 6.48
N TYR A 186 10.97 -5.75 6.40
CA TYR A 186 10.50 -4.71 5.48
C TYR A 186 9.00 -4.37 5.63
N ARG A 187 8.47 -4.50 6.86
CA ARG A 187 7.09 -4.13 7.19
C ARG A 187 6.97 -2.63 7.39
N ALA A 188 5.97 -2.02 6.79
CA ALA A 188 5.68 -0.61 7.02
C ALA A 188 4.92 -0.42 8.34
N LEU A 189 5.62 -0.02 9.40
CA LEU A 189 5.04 0.17 10.74
C LEU A 189 4.20 1.45 10.81
N LYS A 190 4.67 2.52 10.17
CA LYS A 190 4.03 3.83 10.14
C LYS A 190 4.21 4.48 8.77
N ILE A 191 3.19 5.19 8.30
CA ILE A 191 3.25 6.01 7.09
C ILE A 191 2.60 7.35 7.37
N GLU A 192 3.31 8.44 7.16
CA GLU A 192 2.81 9.81 7.23
C GLU A 192 2.45 10.30 5.83
N PHE A 193 1.30 10.94 5.70
CA PHE A 193 0.78 11.46 4.43
C PHE A 193 0.68 12.98 4.49
N TYR A 194 1.26 13.65 3.51
CA TYR A 194 1.27 15.11 3.41
C TYR A 194 0.36 15.56 2.26
N ASP A 195 -0.52 16.50 2.56
CA ASP A 195 -1.51 17.02 1.63
C ASP A 195 -0.90 17.94 0.55
N ARG A 196 -1.75 18.47 -0.33
CA ARG A 196 -1.32 19.40 -1.42
C ARG A 196 -0.76 20.73 -0.90
N LYS A 197 -1.00 21.06 0.36
CA LYS A 197 -0.40 22.21 1.05
C LYS A 197 0.92 21.85 1.74
N LYS A 198 1.40 20.61 1.55
CA LYS A 198 2.60 20.03 2.18
C LYS A 198 2.50 19.95 3.71
N SER A 199 1.29 19.97 4.26
CA SER A 199 1.03 19.82 5.68
C SER A 199 0.74 18.36 6.00
N LEU A 200 1.13 17.90 7.20
CA LEU A 200 0.78 16.56 7.67
C LEU A 200 -0.75 16.44 7.73
N LEU A 201 -1.29 15.54 6.91
CA LEU A 201 -2.71 15.29 6.83
C LEU A 201 -3.11 14.17 7.77
N LYS A 202 -2.46 13.02 7.63
CA LYS A 202 -2.83 11.80 8.35
C LYS A 202 -1.65 10.85 8.51
N THR A 203 -1.78 9.94 9.45
CA THR A 203 -0.81 8.88 9.72
C THR A 203 -1.52 7.54 9.71
N LEU A 204 -0.96 6.57 8.99
CA LEU A 204 -1.30 5.16 9.08
C LEU A 204 -0.32 4.47 10.03
N SER A 205 -0.83 3.78 11.05
CA SER A 205 -0.05 2.91 11.91
C SER A 205 -0.51 1.47 11.72
N ASN A 206 0.43 0.57 11.48
CA ASN A 206 0.18 -0.86 11.32
C ASN A 206 0.78 -1.64 12.50
N SER A 207 0.02 -2.56 13.06
CA SER A 207 0.42 -3.36 14.21
C SER A 207 -0.15 -4.77 14.16
N ASP A 208 0.15 -5.57 15.18
CA ASP A 208 -0.28 -6.97 15.28
C ASP A 208 0.01 -7.77 13.99
N TYR A 209 1.26 -7.64 13.51
CA TYR A 209 1.72 -8.35 12.33
C TYR A 209 1.77 -9.86 12.58
N LYS A 210 1.24 -10.64 11.64
CA LYS A 210 1.36 -12.10 11.62
C LYS A 210 1.99 -12.57 10.33
N GLN A 211 2.77 -13.64 10.44
CA GLN A 211 3.37 -14.29 9.29
C GLN A 211 2.45 -15.40 8.75
N TYR A 212 2.19 -15.36 7.46
CA TYR A 212 1.38 -16.35 6.76
C TYR A 212 2.22 -17.10 5.74
N LEU A 213 1.91 -18.36 5.53
CA LEU A 213 2.64 -19.28 4.63
C LEU A 213 4.16 -19.32 4.88
N GLY A 214 4.61 -19.00 6.12
CA GLY A 214 6.02 -18.93 6.48
C GLY A 214 6.83 -17.83 5.80
N LYS A 215 6.17 -16.89 5.10
CA LYS A 215 6.84 -15.83 4.33
C LYS A 215 6.17 -14.46 4.48
N TYR A 216 4.86 -14.36 4.35
CA TYR A 216 4.15 -13.09 4.16
C TYR A 216 3.74 -12.46 5.49
N TRP A 217 4.18 -11.24 5.75
CA TRP A 217 3.79 -10.50 6.93
C TRP A 217 2.65 -9.53 6.62
N TYR A 218 1.49 -9.72 7.27
CA TYR A 218 0.35 -8.82 7.16
C TYR A 218 -0.04 -8.26 8.52
N PRO A 219 -0.37 -6.95 8.63
CA PRO A 219 -0.90 -6.40 9.87
C PRO A 219 -2.32 -6.92 10.10
N ASN A 220 -2.66 -7.25 11.35
CA ASN A 220 -4.04 -7.50 11.73
C ASN A 220 -4.77 -6.23 12.17
N LEU A 221 -4.04 -5.15 12.44
CA LEU A 221 -4.60 -3.86 12.78
C LEU A 221 -3.90 -2.74 12.00
N SER A 222 -4.71 -1.92 11.31
CA SER A 222 -4.27 -0.68 10.66
C SER A 222 -5.13 0.47 11.17
N VAL A 223 -4.51 1.56 11.60
CA VAL A 223 -5.19 2.76 12.11
C VAL A 223 -4.77 3.97 11.31
N MET A 224 -5.73 4.58 10.60
CA MET A 224 -5.54 5.85 9.92
C MET A 224 -6.05 6.98 10.80
N THR A 225 -5.18 7.87 11.26
CA THR A 225 -5.53 9.03 12.08
C THR A 225 -5.37 10.31 11.25
N ASN A 226 -6.43 11.10 11.13
CA ASN A 226 -6.40 12.38 10.43
C ASN A 226 -6.15 13.51 11.44
N HIS A 227 -4.98 14.16 11.31
CA HIS A 227 -4.54 15.20 12.25
C HIS A 227 -5.25 16.54 12.03
N GLN A 228 -5.84 16.76 10.86
CA GLN A 228 -6.52 18.01 10.55
C GLN A 228 -7.99 18.00 10.99
N THR A 229 -8.60 16.79 11.05
CA THR A 229 -10.02 16.64 11.43
C THR A 229 -10.24 16.02 12.80
N GLY A 230 -9.21 15.42 13.39
CA GLY A 230 -9.30 14.65 14.64
C GLY A 230 -10.07 13.34 14.51
N LYS A 231 -10.35 12.88 13.27
CA LYS A 231 -11.05 11.63 12.99
C LYS A 231 -10.05 10.49 12.79
N ALA A 232 -10.52 9.26 12.96
CA ALA A 232 -9.73 8.08 12.69
C ALA A 232 -10.57 6.97 12.02
N THR A 233 -9.89 6.02 11.39
CA THR A 233 -10.49 4.77 10.92
C THR A 233 -9.58 3.62 11.28
N ARG A 234 -10.12 2.60 11.96
CA ARG A 234 -9.43 1.37 12.30
C ARG A 234 -9.89 0.26 11.35
N LEU A 235 -8.94 -0.49 10.82
CA LEU A 235 -9.17 -1.71 10.03
C LEU A 235 -8.60 -2.89 10.81
N ALA A 236 -9.47 -3.79 11.27
CA ALA A 236 -9.07 -5.05 11.89
C ALA A 236 -9.28 -6.19 10.90
N TYR A 237 -8.21 -6.92 10.61
CA TYR A 237 -8.20 -8.02 9.66
C TYR A 237 -8.26 -9.34 10.39
N GLU A 238 -9.18 -10.22 9.99
CA GLU A 238 -9.43 -11.50 10.63
C GLU A 238 -9.52 -12.61 9.58
N ASN A 239 -9.08 -13.81 9.97
CA ASN A 239 -9.25 -15.01 9.15
C ASN A 239 -8.68 -14.86 7.73
N TYR A 240 -7.40 -14.50 7.63
CA TYR A 240 -6.69 -14.58 6.36
C TYR A 240 -6.61 -16.03 5.87
N GLU A 241 -7.07 -16.25 4.66
CA GLU A 241 -6.97 -17.50 3.93
C GLU A 241 -6.24 -17.23 2.61
N PHE A 242 -5.12 -17.91 2.38
CA PHE A 242 -4.31 -17.76 1.17
C PHE A 242 -4.46 -18.99 0.28
N ARG A 243 -4.24 -18.81 -1.04
CA ARG A 243 -4.24 -19.88 -2.04
C ARG A 243 -5.54 -20.67 -2.06
N VAL A 244 -6.65 -19.97 -1.90
CA VAL A 244 -8.01 -20.56 -1.87
C VAL A 244 -8.56 -20.86 -3.25
N GLY A 245 -7.77 -20.67 -4.31
CA GLY A 245 -8.11 -21.02 -5.69
C GLY A 245 -9.13 -20.09 -6.33
N LEU A 246 -9.06 -18.78 -6.05
CA LEU A 246 -9.92 -17.78 -6.70
C LEU A 246 -9.69 -17.79 -8.22
N LYS A 247 -10.76 -17.60 -8.97
CA LYS A 247 -10.72 -17.52 -10.43
C LYS A 247 -10.93 -16.07 -10.89
N ALA A 248 -10.32 -15.69 -12.02
CA ALA A 248 -10.45 -14.35 -12.60
C ALA A 248 -11.91 -13.88 -12.77
N LYS A 249 -12.85 -14.82 -12.99
CA LYS A 249 -14.29 -14.55 -13.08
C LYS A 249 -14.89 -13.97 -11.78
N ALA A 250 -14.21 -14.10 -10.64
CA ALA A 250 -14.65 -13.49 -9.38
C ALA A 250 -14.43 -11.97 -9.38
N PHE A 251 -13.55 -11.46 -10.25
CA PHE A 251 -13.15 -10.05 -10.31
C PHE A 251 -13.69 -9.40 -11.59
N THR A 252 -15.01 -9.26 -11.69
CA THR A 252 -15.67 -8.64 -12.85
C THR A 252 -16.69 -7.61 -12.39
N LYS A 253 -17.07 -6.67 -13.28
CA LYS A 253 -18.17 -5.74 -12.99
C LYS A 253 -19.51 -6.46 -12.72
N ASN A 254 -19.70 -7.65 -13.26
CA ASN A 254 -20.86 -8.48 -12.95
C ASN A 254 -20.78 -9.07 -11.53
N SER A 255 -19.57 -9.38 -11.05
CA SER A 255 -19.36 -9.82 -9.67
C SER A 255 -19.70 -8.73 -8.65
N LEU A 256 -19.43 -7.44 -8.96
CA LEU A 256 -19.88 -6.31 -8.14
C LEU A 256 -21.39 -6.32 -7.91
N LYS A 257 -22.19 -6.48 -8.99
CA LYS A 257 -23.66 -6.44 -8.92
C LYS A 257 -24.26 -7.64 -8.17
N ARG A 258 -23.51 -8.75 -8.04
CA ARG A 258 -23.89 -9.98 -7.35
C ARG A 258 -23.32 -10.06 -5.93
N ALA A 259 -22.61 -9.05 -5.48
CA ALA A 259 -22.07 -8.95 -4.14
C ALA A 259 -23.24 -8.90 -3.13
N LYS A 260 -23.54 -10.04 -2.48
CA LYS A 260 -24.58 -10.19 -1.45
C LYS A 260 -23.94 -10.75 -0.20
#